data_7fdcc914b42cb4a90a9d4777e3f6d3f0
#
_entry.id   7fdcc914b42cb4a90a9d4777e3f6d3f0
#
_cell.length_a   1.000
_cell.length_b   1.000
_cell.length_c   1.000
_cell.angle_alpha   90.00
_cell.angle_beta   90.00
_cell.angle_gamma   90.00
#
_symmetry.space_group_name_H-M   'P 1'
#
loop_
_entity.id
_entity.type
_entity.pdbx_description
1 polymer ?
#
loop_
_entity_poly.entity_id
_entity_poly.type
_entity_poly.pdbx_seq_one_letter_code
_entity_poly.pdbx_strand_id
1 'polypeptide(L)'
;YFRDLPRADCSPAEALYILQGNYQGFTQYDIGKVFSSTILNLSLKKIIKIEEIPDGGKNDSKITILPQDTNSVSLNSDEIIILNFLITACKNKSKSIFGGSKESDNPNEITMKELKKYISNNSSKVVSLKSAIDKAIKSKLTSNRILDLKGIKRRNANMAGCSIGVF
;
A
#
# COMPACT_ATOMS: atom_id res chain seq x y z
N TYR A 1 -11.47 -29.36 -1.68
CA TYR A 1 -11.24 -27.90 -1.68
C TYR A 1 -9.77 -27.66 -1.39
N PHE A 2 -8.98 -27.47 -2.44
CA PHE A 2 -7.61 -27.01 -2.30
C PHE A 2 -7.66 -25.53 -1.97
N ARG A 3 -7.38 -25.19 -0.72
CA ARG A 3 -6.96 -23.85 -0.36
C ARG A 3 -5.46 -23.81 -0.57
N ASP A 4 -5.07 -23.57 -1.81
CA ASP A 4 -3.69 -23.27 -2.06
C ASP A 4 -3.32 -22.03 -1.25
N LEU A 5 -2.31 -22.15 -0.42
CA LEU A 5 -1.68 -21.01 0.23
C LEU A 5 -1.30 -20.01 -0.86
N PRO A 6 -1.44 -18.70 -0.61
CA PRO A 6 -0.94 -17.70 -1.55
C PRO A 6 0.48 -18.06 -1.94
N ARG A 7 0.80 -17.97 -3.23
CA ARG A 7 2.15 -18.24 -3.71
C ARG A 7 3.14 -17.42 -2.89
N ALA A 8 4.30 -17.98 -2.59
CA ALA A 8 5.32 -17.32 -1.76
C ALA A 8 5.78 -15.96 -2.32
N ASP A 9 5.59 -15.74 -3.63
CA ASP A 9 5.89 -14.50 -4.34
C ASP A 9 4.71 -13.51 -4.40
N CYS A 10 3.56 -13.87 -3.80
CA CYS A 10 2.38 -13.00 -3.75
C CYS A 10 2.56 -11.92 -2.67
N SER A 11 2.45 -10.66 -3.06
CA SER A 11 2.47 -9.57 -2.08
C SER A 11 1.16 -9.49 -1.30
N PRO A 12 1.15 -8.91 -0.09
CA PRO A 12 -0.08 -8.68 0.66
C PRO A 12 -1.11 -7.86 -0.11
N ALA A 13 -0.66 -6.91 -0.93
CA ALA A 13 -1.52 -6.08 -1.77
C ALA A 13 -2.18 -6.91 -2.88
N GLU A 14 -1.44 -7.82 -3.51
CA GLU A 14 -1.97 -8.75 -4.52
C GLU A 14 -3.00 -9.70 -3.90
N ALA A 15 -2.70 -10.27 -2.74
CA ALA A 15 -3.62 -11.15 -2.04
C ALA A 15 -4.94 -10.44 -1.69
N LEU A 16 -4.87 -9.22 -1.15
CA LEU A 16 -6.05 -8.41 -0.85
C LEU A 16 -6.83 -8.06 -2.11
N TYR A 17 -6.15 -7.72 -3.21
CA TYR A 17 -6.78 -7.42 -4.48
C TYR A 17 -7.56 -8.63 -5.02
N ILE A 18 -6.97 -9.82 -4.98
CA ILE A 18 -7.64 -11.06 -5.42
C ILE A 18 -8.85 -11.36 -4.53
N LEU A 19 -8.69 -11.29 -3.22
CA LEU A 19 -9.76 -11.60 -2.26
C LEU A 19 -10.94 -10.63 -2.36
N GLN A 20 -10.69 -9.33 -2.52
CA GLN A 20 -11.73 -8.31 -2.57
C GLN A 20 -12.25 -8.05 -3.98
N GLY A 21 -11.40 -8.15 -5.00
CA GLY A 21 -11.75 -7.87 -6.41
C GLY A 21 -12.56 -8.97 -7.08
N ASN A 22 -12.34 -10.23 -6.72
CA ASN A 22 -13.06 -11.37 -7.32
C ASN A 22 -14.52 -11.49 -6.86
N TYR A 23 -14.86 -10.98 -5.67
CA TYR A 23 -16.18 -11.18 -5.08
C TYR A 23 -17.25 -10.18 -5.57
N GLN A 24 -16.84 -9.00 -6.01
CA GLN A 24 -17.77 -7.90 -6.31
C GLN A 24 -17.69 -7.33 -7.72
N GLY A 25 -16.80 -7.81 -8.57
CA GLY A 25 -16.62 -7.23 -9.91
C GLY A 25 -16.11 -5.77 -9.92
N PHE A 26 -15.92 -5.18 -8.74
CA PHE A 26 -15.43 -3.83 -8.54
C PHE A 26 -14.08 -3.86 -7.83
N THR A 27 -13.16 -3.09 -8.36
CA THR A 27 -11.80 -2.91 -7.83
C THR A 27 -11.77 -1.96 -6.62
N GLN A 28 -12.69 -2.09 -5.70
CA GLN A 28 -12.66 -1.33 -4.44
C GLN A 28 -12.02 -2.18 -3.35
N TYR A 29 -10.71 -2.16 -3.30
CA TYR A 29 -9.97 -2.65 -2.16
C TYR A 29 -9.66 -1.49 -1.20
N ASP A 30 -9.58 -1.83 0.08
CA ASP A 30 -9.23 -0.88 1.13
C ASP A 30 -7.74 -0.56 1.07
N ILE A 31 -7.42 0.64 0.57
CA ILE A 31 -6.02 1.10 0.47
C ILE A 31 -5.33 1.15 1.84
N GLY A 32 -6.07 1.41 2.91
CA GLY A 32 -5.53 1.40 4.27
C GLY A 32 -5.05 0.02 4.68
N LYS A 33 -5.81 -1.03 4.36
CA LYS A 33 -5.40 -2.42 4.61
C LYS A 33 -4.19 -2.81 3.77
N VAL A 34 -4.17 -2.44 2.48
CA VAL A 34 -3.01 -2.66 1.60
C VAL A 34 -1.78 -1.99 2.18
N PHE A 35 -1.90 -0.73 2.56
CA PHE A 35 -0.79 0.05 3.10
C PHE A 35 -0.25 -0.57 4.39
N SER A 36 -1.12 -0.89 5.34
CA SER A 36 -0.73 -1.48 6.62
C SER A 36 -0.10 -2.86 6.46
N SER A 37 -0.69 -3.74 5.64
CA SER A 37 -0.15 -5.08 5.40
C SER A 37 1.20 -5.04 4.67
N THR A 38 1.38 -4.10 3.74
CA THR A 38 2.67 -3.93 3.05
C THR A 38 3.74 -3.37 3.99
N ILE A 39 3.40 -2.45 4.89
CA ILE A 39 4.33 -1.96 5.93
C ILE A 39 4.79 -3.13 6.81
N LEU A 40 3.86 -3.97 7.28
CA LEU A 40 4.23 -5.16 8.06
C LEU A 40 5.12 -6.12 7.27
N ASN A 41 4.83 -6.34 6.00
CA ASN A 41 5.66 -7.20 5.14
C ASN A 41 7.07 -6.61 4.91
N LEU A 42 7.19 -5.30 4.71
CA LEU A 42 8.48 -4.61 4.63
C LEU A 42 9.28 -4.74 5.94
N SER A 43 8.59 -4.75 7.08
CA SER A 43 9.24 -4.99 8.39
C SER A 43 9.73 -6.45 8.50
N LEU A 44 8.95 -7.44 8.07
CA LEU A 44 9.37 -8.84 8.02
C LEU A 44 10.58 -9.05 7.09
N LYS A 45 10.64 -8.30 5.99
CA LYS A 45 11.78 -8.28 5.06
C LYS A 45 12.98 -7.47 5.60
N LYS A 46 12.90 -6.92 6.82
CA LYS A 46 13.94 -6.10 7.45
C LYS A 46 14.32 -4.84 6.64
N ILE A 47 13.39 -4.30 5.88
CA ILE A 47 13.57 -3.06 5.12
C ILE A 47 13.23 -1.85 5.97
N ILE A 48 12.24 -2.01 6.83
CA ILE A 48 11.87 -1.03 7.84
C ILE A 48 11.85 -1.69 9.21
N LYS A 49 12.02 -0.86 10.24
CA LYS A 49 11.85 -1.24 11.66
C LYS A 49 10.65 -0.49 12.21
N ILE A 50 9.81 -1.17 12.98
CA ILE A 50 8.66 -0.57 13.66
C ILE A 50 8.92 -0.70 15.15
N GLU A 51 8.84 0.41 15.88
CA GLU A 51 9.05 0.49 17.32
C GLU A 51 7.89 1.26 17.96
N GLU A 52 7.43 0.80 19.10
CA GLU A 52 6.50 1.57 19.92
C GLU A 52 7.28 2.65 20.71
N ILE A 53 6.73 3.85 20.71
CA ILE A 53 7.25 4.98 21.46
C ILE A 53 6.16 5.53 22.39
N PRO A 54 6.51 5.90 23.64
CA PRO A 54 5.56 6.54 24.55
C PRO A 54 5.23 7.96 24.04
N ASP A 55 3.95 8.27 23.90
CA ASP A 55 3.46 9.61 23.54
C ASP A 55 2.37 10.05 24.51
N GLY A 56 2.76 10.75 25.59
CA GLY A 56 1.83 11.43 26.48
C GLY A 56 0.67 10.59 27.05
N GLY A 57 0.92 9.30 27.38
CA GLY A 57 -0.09 8.36 27.89
C GLY A 57 -0.79 7.52 26.83
N LYS A 58 -0.41 7.68 25.56
CA LYS A 58 -0.79 6.79 24.45
C LYS A 58 0.49 6.30 23.79
N ASN A 59 0.47 5.08 23.26
CA ASN A 59 1.57 4.57 22.48
C ASN A 59 1.44 5.06 21.05
N ASP A 60 2.50 5.62 20.48
CA ASP A 60 2.64 5.83 19.04
C ASP A 60 3.64 4.82 18.48
N SER A 61 3.67 4.64 17.18
CA SER A 61 4.62 3.76 16.52
C SER A 61 5.54 4.57 15.62
N LYS A 62 6.83 4.28 15.71
CA LYS A 62 7.87 4.88 14.89
C LYS A 62 8.30 3.89 13.81
N ILE A 63 8.35 4.34 12.59
CA ILE A 63 8.86 3.61 11.44
C ILE A 63 10.23 4.17 11.10
N THR A 64 11.24 3.32 11.09
CA THR A 64 12.60 3.64 10.67
C THR A 64 12.92 2.88 9.38
N ILE A 65 13.33 3.58 8.33
CA ILE A 65 13.78 2.98 7.08
C ILE A 65 15.24 2.59 7.25
N LEU A 66 15.52 1.30 7.13
CA LEU A 66 16.87 0.77 7.32
C LEU A 66 17.72 0.96 6.05
N PRO A 67 19.02 1.23 6.19
CA PRO A 67 19.93 1.23 5.05
C PRO A 67 19.95 -0.17 4.44
N GLN A 68 19.71 -0.25 3.13
CA GLN A 68 19.66 -1.51 2.40
C GLN A 68 20.96 -1.75 1.67
N ASP A 69 21.51 -2.94 1.83
CA ASP A 69 22.38 -3.52 0.82
C ASP A 69 21.50 -3.91 -0.37
N THR A 70 21.56 -3.12 -1.42
CA THR A 70 20.65 -3.12 -2.58
C THR A 70 20.56 -4.45 -3.34
N ASN A 71 21.34 -5.46 -2.97
CA ASN A 71 21.46 -6.73 -3.68
C ASN A 71 20.77 -7.92 -3.01
N SER A 72 20.17 -7.78 -1.83
CA SER A 72 19.77 -8.94 -1.03
C SER A 72 18.26 -9.20 -0.93
N VAL A 73 17.38 -8.23 -1.24
CA VAL A 73 15.94 -8.41 -1.05
C VAL A 73 15.15 -8.07 -2.30
N SER A 74 14.47 -9.07 -2.85
CA SER A 74 13.53 -8.85 -3.96
C SER A 74 12.25 -8.20 -3.45
N LEU A 75 11.96 -6.99 -3.95
CA LEU A 75 10.74 -6.24 -3.69
C LEU A 75 9.79 -6.30 -4.88
N ASN A 76 8.51 -6.45 -4.58
CA ASN A 76 7.46 -6.33 -5.59
C ASN A 76 7.24 -4.84 -5.95
N SER A 77 6.67 -4.58 -7.12
CA SER A 77 6.44 -3.21 -7.59
C SER A 77 5.55 -2.38 -6.66
N ASP A 78 4.54 -2.98 -6.06
CA ASP A 78 3.66 -2.36 -5.07
C ASP A 78 4.40 -2.03 -3.76
N GLU A 79 5.31 -2.89 -3.32
CA GLU A 79 6.17 -2.65 -2.15
C GLU A 79 7.12 -1.48 -2.38
N ILE A 80 7.73 -1.41 -3.57
CA ILE A 80 8.60 -0.29 -3.97
C ILE A 80 7.82 1.03 -3.99
N ILE A 81 6.59 1.03 -4.50
CA ILE A 81 5.74 2.22 -4.54
C ILE A 81 5.44 2.73 -3.12
N ILE A 82 5.09 1.82 -2.20
CA ILE A 82 4.80 2.19 -0.80
C ILE A 82 6.07 2.63 -0.08
N LEU A 83 7.19 1.95 -0.29
CA LEU A 83 8.48 2.34 0.30
C LEU A 83 8.89 3.75 -0.16
N ASN A 84 8.77 4.07 -1.45
CA ASN A 84 9.07 5.39 -1.98
C ASN A 84 8.12 6.47 -1.42
N PHE A 85 6.87 6.14 -1.17
CA PHE A 85 5.94 7.04 -0.50
C PHE A 85 6.38 7.32 0.95
N LEU A 86 6.80 6.30 1.70
CA LEU A 86 7.34 6.45 3.06
C LEU A 86 8.61 7.31 3.07
N ILE A 87 9.56 7.07 2.17
CA ILE A 87 10.78 7.88 2.02
C ILE A 87 10.43 9.33 1.76
N THR A 88 9.45 9.57 0.88
CA THR A 88 8.99 10.94 0.57
C THR A 88 8.32 11.59 1.77
N ALA A 89 7.55 10.86 2.56
CA ALA A 89 6.94 11.34 3.78
C ALA A 89 7.99 11.71 4.83
N CYS A 90 9.00 10.87 5.04
CA CYS A 90 10.12 11.15 5.94
C CYS A 90 10.88 12.44 5.55
N LYS A 91 11.20 12.60 4.26
CA LYS A 91 11.90 13.81 3.74
C LYS A 91 11.06 15.09 3.88
N ASN A 92 9.76 15.00 3.80
CA ASN A 92 8.88 16.18 3.93
C ASN A 92 8.56 16.55 5.39
N LYS A 93 8.79 15.65 6.35
CA LYS A 93 8.73 15.94 7.78
C LYS A 93 9.70 17.06 8.16
N SER A 94 10.93 17.00 7.68
CA SER A 94 11.98 17.96 8.01
C SER A 94 11.76 19.37 7.47
N LYS A 95 10.83 19.56 6.53
CA LYS A 95 10.50 20.88 5.95
C LYS A 95 9.41 21.63 6.72
N SER A 96 8.74 21.01 7.67
CA SER A 96 7.72 21.67 8.51
C SER A 96 8.39 22.45 9.66
N ILE A 97 9.12 23.51 9.34
CA ILE A 97 9.83 24.39 10.28
C ILE A 97 8.84 25.43 10.82
N PHE A 98 7.76 25.01 11.50
CA PHE A 98 6.99 25.91 12.37
C PHE A 98 6.29 25.07 13.44
N GLY A 99 6.89 25.05 14.64
CA GLY A 99 6.25 24.52 15.85
C GLY A 99 7.04 23.40 16.54
N GLY A 100 7.92 23.79 17.37
CA GLY A 100 8.55 23.14 18.52
C GLY A 100 8.24 21.68 18.84
N SER A 101 8.77 20.75 18.11
CA SER A 101 8.98 19.41 18.60
C SER A 101 10.45 19.03 18.37
N LYS A 102 11.18 19.01 19.46
CA LYS A 102 12.49 18.39 19.58
C LYS A 102 12.29 16.88 19.38
N GLU A 103 12.38 16.37 18.16
CA GLU A 103 12.55 14.93 17.97
C GLU A 103 13.33 14.65 16.70
N SER A 104 14.41 13.94 16.93
CA SER A 104 15.34 13.27 16.00
C SER A 104 15.28 13.71 14.54
N ASP A 105 16.25 14.53 14.13
CA ASP A 105 16.51 14.94 12.74
C ASP A 105 16.95 13.77 11.83
N ASN A 106 16.52 12.55 12.13
CA ASN A 106 16.83 11.42 11.27
C ASN A 106 15.89 11.42 10.06
N PRO A 107 16.41 11.68 8.86
CA PRO A 107 15.60 11.78 7.63
C PRO A 107 14.94 10.45 7.23
N ASN A 108 15.28 9.37 7.89
CA ASN A 108 14.78 8.01 7.61
C ASN A 108 13.74 7.54 8.64
N GLU A 109 13.29 8.41 9.54
CA GLU A 109 12.32 8.06 10.57
C GLU A 109 11.03 8.88 10.45
N ILE A 110 9.89 8.25 10.72
CA ILE A 110 8.59 8.90 10.78
C ILE A 110 7.69 8.20 11.80
N THR A 111 6.95 8.98 12.61
CA THR A 111 5.96 8.41 13.51
C THR A 111 4.63 8.19 12.79
N MET A 112 3.78 7.29 13.31
CA MET A 112 2.46 7.05 12.72
C MET A 112 1.58 8.29 12.78
N LYS A 113 1.72 9.12 13.81
CA LYS A 113 1.03 10.40 13.95
C LYS A 113 1.43 11.39 12.84
N GLU A 114 2.74 11.51 12.59
CA GLU A 114 3.27 12.35 11.50
C GLU A 114 2.87 11.83 10.12
N LEU A 115 2.92 10.51 9.93
CA LEU A 115 2.50 9.87 8.69
C LEU A 115 1.00 10.11 8.42
N LYS A 116 0.14 9.98 9.42
CA LYS A 116 -1.28 10.31 9.31
C LYS A 116 -1.49 11.79 8.94
N LYS A 117 -0.76 12.70 9.58
CA LYS A 117 -0.80 14.13 9.25
C LYS A 117 -0.33 14.40 7.81
N TYR A 118 0.75 13.73 7.39
CA TYR A 118 1.24 13.84 6.02
C TYR A 118 0.20 13.34 4.99
N ILE A 119 -0.43 12.20 5.23
CA ILE A 119 -1.50 11.64 4.40
C ILE A 119 -2.68 12.61 4.31
N SER A 120 -3.14 13.13 5.44
CA SER A 120 -4.26 14.08 5.51
C SER A 120 -3.98 15.37 4.71
N ASN A 121 -2.75 15.90 4.80
CA ASN A 121 -2.36 17.12 4.11
C ASN A 121 -2.02 16.93 2.63
N ASN A 122 -1.90 15.70 2.15
CA ASN A 122 -1.48 15.36 0.79
C ASN A 122 -2.46 14.39 0.11
N SER A 123 -3.75 14.64 0.18
CA SER A 123 -4.80 13.75 -0.37
C SER A 123 -4.60 13.43 -1.86
N SER A 124 -4.15 14.37 -2.67
CA SER A 124 -3.83 14.15 -4.09
C SER A 124 -2.71 13.10 -4.28
N LYS A 125 -1.69 13.12 -3.42
CA LYS A 125 -0.61 12.11 -3.45
C LYS A 125 -1.11 10.73 -3.05
N VAL A 126 -2.08 10.65 -2.14
CA VAL A 126 -2.70 9.39 -1.74
C VAL A 126 -3.54 8.80 -2.88
N VAL A 127 -4.27 9.63 -3.62
CA VAL A 127 -5.01 9.19 -4.83
C VAL A 127 -4.03 8.67 -5.88
N SER A 128 -2.93 9.38 -6.11
CA SER A 128 -1.88 8.94 -7.04
C SER A 128 -1.21 7.65 -6.58
N LEU A 129 -0.95 7.50 -5.29
CA LEU A 129 -0.43 6.26 -4.69
C LEU A 129 -1.37 5.08 -4.94
N LYS A 130 -2.67 5.25 -4.66
CA LYS A 130 -3.69 4.22 -4.92
C LYS A 130 -3.70 3.81 -6.39
N SER A 131 -3.70 4.77 -7.30
CA SER A 131 -3.68 4.52 -8.75
C SER A 131 -2.42 3.77 -9.18
N ALA A 132 -1.26 4.13 -8.66
CA ALA A 132 0.01 3.46 -8.97
C ALA A 132 0.04 2.01 -8.47
N ILE A 133 -0.41 1.77 -7.24
CA ILE A 133 -0.52 0.41 -6.67
C ILE A 133 -1.50 -0.42 -7.49
N ASP A 134 -2.68 0.10 -7.80
CA ASP A 134 -3.70 -0.59 -8.60
C ASP A 134 -3.16 -1.00 -9.98
N LYS A 135 -2.44 -0.10 -10.63
CA LYS A 135 -1.80 -0.36 -11.93
C LYS A 135 -0.71 -1.43 -11.82
N ALA A 136 0.12 -1.39 -10.79
CA ALA A 136 1.18 -2.37 -10.57
C ALA A 136 0.61 -3.77 -10.34
N ILE A 137 -0.38 -3.89 -9.45
CA ILE A 137 -1.04 -5.17 -9.14
C ILE A 137 -1.74 -5.72 -10.38
N LYS A 138 -2.55 -4.91 -11.09
CA LYS A 138 -3.23 -5.34 -12.31
C LYS A 138 -2.26 -5.83 -13.36
N SER A 139 -1.16 -5.12 -13.57
CA SER A 139 -0.12 -5.52 -14.52
C SER A 139 0.46 -6.89 -14.18
N LYS A 140 0.83 -7.10 -12.91
CA LYS A 140 1.41 -8.38 -12.44
C LYS A 140 0.41 -9.52 -12.50
N LEU A 141 -0.83 -9.31 -12.04
CA LEU A 141 -1.87 -10.35 -12.09
C LEU A 141 -2.27 -10.72 -13.52
N THR A 142 -2.22 -9.74 -14.45
CA THR A 142 -2.48 -9.99 -15.87
C THR A 142 -1.34 -10.75 -16.52
N SER A 143 -0.09 -10.37 -16.25
CA SER A 143 1.09 -11.08 -16.78
C SER A 143 1.16 -12.53 -16.29
N ASN A 144 0.76 -12.78 -15.06
CA ASN A 144 0.70 -14.11 -14.46
C ASN A 144 -0.56 -14.90 -14.86
N ARG A 145 -1.42 -14.37 -15.74
CA ARG A 145 -2.70 -14.96 -16.19
C ARG A 145 -3.69 -15.28 -15.06
N ILE A 146 -3.54 -14.64 -13.92
CA ILE A 146 -4.45 -14.77 -12.77
C ILE A 146 -5.71 -13.93 -12.98
N LEU A 147 -5.58 -12.78 -13.68
CA LEU A 147 -6.66 -11.83 -13.94
C LEU A 147 -6.96 -11.75 -15.44
N ASP A 148 -8.19 -12.10 -15.82
CA ASP A 148 -8.70 -11.86 -17.17
C ASP A 148 -9.45 -10.53 -17.24
N LEU A 149 -8.71 -9.46 -17.58
CA LEU A 149 -9.29 -8.12 -17.74
C LEU A 149 -10.32 -8.03 -18.88
N LYS A 150 -10.18 -8.87 -19.93
CA LYS A 150 -11.13 -8.88 -21.05
C LYS A 150 -12.46 -9.50 -20.63
N GLY A 151 -12.42 -10.60 -19.91
CA GLY A 151 -13.61 -11.24 -19.34
C GLY A 151 -14.34 -10.35 -18.34
N ILE A 152 -13.60 -9.63 -17.49
CA ILE A 152 -14.18 -8.68 -16.54
C ILE A 152 -14.88 -7.53 -17.27
N LYS A 153 -14.25 -6.94 -18.29
CA LYS A 153 -14.87 -5.88 -19.12
C LYS A 153 -16.14 -6.36 -19.83
N ARG A 154 -16.13 -7.56 -20.41
CA ARG A 154 -17.31 -8.14 -21.06
C ARG A 154 -18.46 -8.35 -20.07
N ARG A 155 -18.19 -8.86 -18.89
CA ARG A 155 -19.20 -9.06 -17.84
C ARG A 155 -19.83 -7.74 -17.39
N ASN A 156 -19.01 -6.71 -17.17
CA ASN A 156 -19.50 -5.39 -16.76
C ASN A 156 -20.34 -4.73 -17.88
N ALA A 157 -19.95 -4.87 -19.13
CA ALA A 157 -20.74 -4.39 -20.28
C ALA A 157 -22.10 -5.09 -20.39
N ASN A 158 -22.15 -6.41 -20.18
CA ASN A 158 -23.40 -7.17 -20.21
C ASN A 158 -24.33 -6.79 -19.04
N MET A 159 -23.79 -6.54 -17.83
CA MET A 159 -24.62 -6.07 -16.71
C MET A 159 -25.18 -4.67 -16.94
N ALA A 160 -24.42 -3.76 -17.55
CA ALA A 160 -24.93 -2.43 -17.94
C ALA A 160 -26.01 -2.50 -19.03
N GLY A 161 -25.90 -3.47 -19.95
CA GLY A 161 -26.91 -3.69 -21.00
C GLY A 161 -28.25 -4.27 -20.50
N CYS A 162 -28.20 -5.11 -19.47
CA CYS A 162 -29.42 -5.69 -18.87
C CYS A 162 -30.27 -4.69 -18.09
N SER A 163 -29.73 -3.56 -17.69
CA SER A 163 -30.47 -2.53 -16.94
C SER A 163 -31.35 -1.62 -17.81
N ILE A 164 -31.25 -1.72 -19.15
CA ILE A 164 -31.97 -0.84 -20.10
C ILE A 164 -33.21 -1.55 -20.71
N GLY A 165 -33.45 -2.81 -20.35
CA GLY A 165 -34.48 -3.65 -21.00
C GLY A 165 -35.77 -3.86 -20.21
N VAL A 166 -36.09 -3.05 -19.20
CA VAL A 166 -37.35 -3.16 -18.46
C VAL A 166 -38.05 -1.81 -18.44
N PHE A 167 -38.75 -1.54 -19.55
CA PHE A 167 -39.87 -0.60 -19.61
C PHE A 167 -40.95 -1.21 -20.50
#